data_073632a732dd20a36ca6d0ff0a4bc9c9
#
_entry.id   073632a732dd20a36ca6d0ff0a4bc9c9
#
_cell.length_a   1.000
_cell.length_b   1.000
_cell.length_c   1.000
_cell.angle_alpha   90.00
_cell.angle_beta   90.00
_cell.angle_gamma   90.00
#
_symmetry.space_group_name_H-M   'P 1'
#
loop_
_entity.id
_entity.type
_entity.pdbx_description
1 polymer ?
#
loop_
_entity_poly.entity_id
_entity_poly.type
_entity_poly.pdbx_seq_one_letter_code
_entity_poly.pdbx_strand_id
1 'polypeptide(L)'
;KKLGASATIVLIGENAPYCEENVLKCLNTAKPICEKENVTLIIEPLNDIDRKNYSMPYAKPVFELLKKVNSPNIKMLYDIYHQNMMGDFDIGEVKENIDLIGHFHVADSPGRHEPGAGNVDYVNILKEIGKTDYNGYIGLEYRATKNDGETFGFLKEADLL
;
A
#
# COMPACT_ATOMS: atom_id res chain seq x y z
N LYS A 1 0.33 -19.63 5.08
CA LYS A 1 1.52 -20.41 5.52
C LYS A 1 1.76 -21.67 4.70
N LYS A 2 0.74 -22.49 4.43
CA LYS A 2 0.88 -23.69 3.58
C LYS A 2 1.41 -23.38 2.16
N LEU A 3 1.14 -22.19 1.65
CA LEU A 3 1.62 -21.72 0.34
C LEU A 3 2.98 -21.02 0.42
N GLY A 4 3.60 -20.91 1.60
CA GLY A 4 4.85 -20.17 1.79
C GLY A 4 4.71 -18.64 1.79
N ALA A 5 3.48 -18.11 1.70
CA ALA A 5 3.24 -16.68 1.73
C ALA A 5 3.53 -16.11 3.13
N SER A 6 4.28 -14.99 3.17
CA SER A 6 4.57 -14.23 4.40
C SER A 6 3.54 -13.15 4.69
N ALA A 7 2.81 -12.70 3.66
CA ALA A 7 1.76 -11.71 3.77
C ALA A 7 0.54 -12.06 2.91
N THR A 8 -0.60 -11.46 3.23
CA THR A 8 -1.82 -11.54 2.43
C THR A 8 -2.55 -10.20 2.45
N ILE A 9 -3.04 -9.79 1.28
CA ILE A 9 -3.81 -8.56 1.12
C ILE A 9 -5.22 -8.77 1.66
N VAL A 10 -5.72 -7.78 2.37
CA VAL A 10 -7.10 -7.71 2.89
C VAL A 10 -7.74 -6.42 2.43
N LEU A 11 -8.92 -6.55 1.85
CA LEU A 11 -9.75 -5.41 1.42
C LEU A 11 -10.87 -5.18 2.43
N ILE A 12 -11.20 -3.91 2.68
CA ILE A 12 -12.25 -3.54 3.64
C ILE A 12 -13.66 -3.76 3.04
N GLY A 13 -13.79 -3.68 1.72
CA GLY A 13 -15.04 -3.95 1.02
C GLY A 13 -15.63 -2.75 0.30
N GLU A 14 -16.70 -3.01 -0.44
CA GLU A 14 -17.39 -2.05 -1.30
C GLU A 14 -18.90 -2.04 -1.00
N ASN A 15 -19.57 -0.95 -1.40
CA ASN A 15 -21.03 -0.82 -1.34
C ASN A 15 -21.64 -0.94 0.07
N ALA A 16 -20.83 -0.78 1.11
CA ALA A 16 -21.29 -0.70 2.49
C ALA A 16 -20.63 0.50 3.18
N PRO A 17 -21.34 1.20 4.06
CA PRO A 17 -20.70 2.26 4.84
C PRO A 17 -19.60 1.65 5.73
N TYR A 18 -18.48 2.35 5.81
CA TYR A 18 -17.41 1.98 6.73
C TYR A 18 -17.91 1.93 8.17
N CYS A 19 -17.64 0.84 8.85
CA CYS A 19 -17.94 0.66 10.27
C CYS A 19 -16.67 0.22 11.01
N GLU A 20 -16.03 1.18 11.68
CA GLU A 20 -14.75 0.97 12.38
C GLU A 20 -14.85 -0.17 13.41
N GLU A 21 -15.95 -0.23 14.18
CA GLU A 21 -16.15 -1.25 15.21
C GLU A 21 -16.11 -2.67 14.62
N ASN A 22 -16.78 -2.87 13.47
CA ASN A 22 -16.78 -4.17 12.79
C ASN A 22 -15.39 -4.53 12.26
N VAL A 23 -14.69 -3.57 11.65
CA VAL A 23 -13.33 -3.78 11.14
C VAL A 23 -12.37 -4.09 12.28
N LEU A 24 -12.39 -3.32 13.36
CA LEU A 24 -11.58 -3.59 14.56
C LEU A 24 -11.86 -4.97 15.15
N LYS A 25 -13.13 -5.37 15.23
CA LYS A 25 -13.50 -6.70 15.71
C LYS A 25 -12.89 -7.81 14.85
N CYS A 26 -12.96 -7.68 13.53
CA CYS A 26 -12.36 -8.63 12.59
C CYS A 26 -10.83 -8.69 12.75
N LEU A 27 -10.16 -7.54 12.79
CA LEU A 27 -8.72 -7.46 12.90
C LEU A 27 -8.22 -7.98 14.26
N ASN A 28 -8.91 -7.66 15.37
CA ASN A 28 -8.56 -8.18 16.69
C ASN A 28 -8.80 -9.69 16.82
N THR A 29 -9.73 -10.26 16.04
CA THR A 29 -9.91 -11.70 15.95
C THR A 29 -8.78 -12.36 15.15
N ALA A 30 -8.32 -11.72 14.06
CA ALA A 30 -7.23 -12.22 13.22
C ALA A 30 -5.85 -12.06 13.88
N LYS A 31 -5.65 -11.00 14.66
CA LYS A 31 -4.37 -10.62 15.29
C LYS A 31 -3.62 -11.80 15.94
N PRO A 32 -4.18 -12.53 16.90
CA PRO A 32 -3.46 -13.63 17.57
C PRO A 32 -3.10 -14.76 16.60
N ILE A 33 -3.88 -14.96 15.55
CA ILE A 33 -3.60 -15.97 14.52
C ILE A 33 -2.40 -15.53 13.68
N CYS A 34 -2.39 -14.26 13.23
CA CYS A 34 -1.34 -13.69 12.43
C CYS A 34 0.01 -13.69 13.16
N GLU A 35 0.00 -13.29 14.43
CA GLU A 35 1.19 -13.24 15.28
C GLU A 35 1.73 -14.67 15.54
N LYS A 36 0.87 -15.63 15.88
CA LYS A 36 1.25 -17.02 16.10
C LYS A 36 1.84 -17.67 14.83
N GLU A 37 1.22 -17.44 13.68
CA GLU A 37 1.63 -18.08 12.43
C GLU A 37 2.73 -17.28 11.69
N ASN A 38 3.09 -16.13 12.21
CA ASN A 38 4.03 -15.18 11.55
C ASN A 38 3.64 -14.91 10.09
N VAL A 39 2.38 -14.51 9.89
CA VAL A 39 1.83 -14.09 8.61
C VAL A 39 1.29 -12.68 8.77
N THR A 40 1.62 -11.77 7.88
CA THR A 40 1.17 -10.39 7.95
C THR A 40 -0.10 -10.18 7.11
N LEU A 41 -1.15 -9.63 7.70
CA LEU A 41 -2.28 -9.06 6.96
C LEU A 41 -1.88 -7.65 6.52
N ILE A 42 -2.04 -7.35 5.24
CA ILE A 42 -1.79 -6.00 4.71
C ILE A 42 -3.10 -5.44 4.15
N ILE A 43 -3.59 -4.36 4.78
CA ILE A 43 -4.84 -3.69 4.39
C ILE A 43 -4.53 -2.69 3.29
N GLU A 44 -5.27 -2.76 2.19
CA GLU A 44 -5.10 -1.86 1.06
C GLU A 44 -6.26 -0.89 0.94
N PRO A 45 -6.02 0.43 1.11
CA PRO A 45 -6.97 1.47 0.74
C PRO A 45 -6.96 1.68 -0.78
N LEU A 46 -8.07 1.33 -1.43
CA LEU A 46 -8.23 1.47 -2.88
C LEU A 46 -8.99 2.76 -3.21
N ASN A 47 -8.58 3.48 -4.26
CA ASN A 47 -9.27 4.68 -4.69
C ASN A 47 -10.73 4.39 -5.11
N ASP A 48 -11.63 5.33 -4.84
CA ASP A 48 -13.06 5.19 -5.17
C ASP A 48 -13.40 5.59 -6.62
N ILE A 49 -12.41 6.00 -7.39
CA ILE A 49 -12.52 6.31 -8.82
C ILE A 49 -12.56 5.00 -9.63
N ASP A 50 -11.58 4.12 -9.39
CA ASP A 50 -11.49 2.81 -10.04
C ASP A 50 -12.41 1.77 -9.37
N ARG A 51 -12.60 1.91 -8.06
CA ARG A 51 -13.40 0.99 -7.22
C ARG A 51 -14.52 1.78 -6.54
N LYS A 52 -15.56 2.07 -7.29
CA LYS A 52 -16.71 2.89 -6.82
C LYS A 52 -17.27 2.36 -5.52
N ASN A 53 -17.52 3.30 -4.60
CA ASN A 53 -18.05 3.01 -3.27
C ASN A 53 -17.14 2.11 -2.41
N TYR A 54 -15.82 2.14 -2.63
CA TYR A 54 -14.88 1.49 -1.72
C TYR A 54 -14.95 2.16 -0.33
N SER A 55 -15.07 1.33 0.71
CA SER A 55 -15.47 1.82 2.04
C SER A 55 -14.38 2.62 2.77
N MET A 56 -13.10 2.47 2.41
CA MET A 56 -11.97 3.14 3.05
C MET A 56 -10.87 3.49 2.03
N PRO A 57 -11.07 4.55 1.21
CA PRO A 57 -10.14 4.86 0.12
C PRO A 57 -8.88 5.65 0.53
N TYR A 58 -8.85 6.23 1.73
CA TYR A 58 -7.75 7.07 2.20
C TYR A 58 -6.81 6.35 3.15
N ALA A 59 -5.50 6.67 3.08
CA ALA A 59 -4.47 6.06 3.93
C ALA A 59 -4.60 6.46 5.40
N LYS A 60 -4.89 7.72 5.69
CA LYS A 60 -4.94 8.25 7.06
C LYS A 60 -5.89 7.48 7.99
N PRO A 61 -7.15 7.18 7.63
CA PRO A 61 -8.02 6.33 8.45
C PRO A 61 -7.44 4.93 8.68
N VAL A 62 -6.70 4.36 7.71
CA VAL A 62 -6.06 3.05 7.88
C VAL A 62 -4.91 3.14 8.87
N PHE A 63 -4.07 4.18 8.85
CA PHE A 63 -3.04 4.40 9.87
C PHE A 63 -3.64 4.49 11.27
N GLU A 64 -4.72 5.24 11.46
CA GLU A 64 -5.39 5.35 12.76
C GLU A 64 -5.98 4.00 13.23
N LEU A 65 -6.54 3.23 12.30
CA LEU A 65 -7.02 1.87 12.57
C LEU A 65 -5.88 0.94 13.03
N LEU A 66 -4.74 0.99 12.34
CA LEU A 66 -3.57 0.16 12.65
C LEU A 66 -2.97 0.52 14.02
N LYS A 67 -2.92 1.81 14.37
CA LYS A 67 -2.51 2.27 15.71
C LYS A 67 -3.40 1.69 16.81
N LYS A 68 -4.72 1.62 16.58
CA LYS A 68 -5.68 1.01 17.52
C LYS A 68 -5.50 -0.50 17.64
N VAL A 69 -5.28 -1.19 16.51
CA VAL A 69 -5.05 -2.65 16.50
C VAL A 69 -3.73 -3.01 17.16
N ASN A 70 -2.70 -2.20 16.95
CA ASN A 70 -1.36 -2.35 17.53
C ASN A 70 -0.79 -3.76 17.41
N SER A 71 -0.52 -4.20 16.18
CA SER A 71 0.06 -5.52 15.87
C SER A 71 1.20 -5.42 14.87
N PRO A 72 2.32 -6.11 15.08
CA PRO A 72 3.40 -6.16 14.09
C PRO A 72 3.01 -6.93 12.82
N ASN A 73 1.96 -7.76 12.89
CA ASN A 73 1.49 -8.61 11.82
C ASN A 73 0.18 -8.12 11.17
N ILE A 74 -0.24 -6.87 11.46
CA ILE A 74 -1.34 -6.22 10.75
C ILE A 74 -0.84 -4.83 10.33
N LYS A 75 -0.66 -4.64 9.04
CA LYS A 75 -0.02 -3.45 8.47
C LYS A 75 -0.81 -2.92 7.27
N MET A 76 -0.35 -1.86 6.65
CA MET A 76 -0.90 -1.32 5.42
C MET A 76 -0.11 -1.83 4.21
N LEU A 77 -0.79 -2.13 3.13
CA LEU A 77 -0.26 -2.02 1.79
C LEU A 77 -0.54 -0.59 1.32
N TYR A 78 0.51 0.21 1.18
CA TYR A 78 0.39 1.58 0.70
C TYR A 78 0.60 1.60 -0.82
N ASP A 79 -0.50 1.67 -1.58
CA ASP A 79 -0.43 1.84 -3.02
C ASP A 79 -0.39 3.35 -3.35
N ILE A 80 0.77 3.81 -3.82
CA ILE A 80 1.01 5.22 -4.16
C ILE A 80 0.08 5.67 -5.27
N TYR A 81 -0.22 4.80 -6.24
CA TYR A 81 -1.19 5.10 -7.30
C TYR A 81 -2.57 5.41 -6.74
N HIS A 82 -3.08 4.56 -5.83
CA HIS A 82 -4.40 4.76 -5.25
C HIS A 82 -4.50 6.06 -4.46
N GLN A 83 -3.51 6.39 -3.63
CA GLN A 83 -3.52 7.63 -2.86
C GLN A 83 -3.32 8.86 -3.74
N ASN A 84 -2.49 8.76 -4.80
CA ASN A 84 -2.33 9.84 -5.77
C ASN A 84 -3.62 10.11 -6.57
N MET A 85 -4.36 9.06 -6.96
CA MET A 85 -5.67 9.19 -7.63
C MET A 85 -6.70 9.91 -6.74
N MET A 86 -6.62 9.73 -5.42
CA MET A 86 -7.47 10.43 -4.45
C MET A 86 -6.99 11.87 -4.16
N GLY A 87 -5.81 12.27 -4.67
CA GLY A 87 -5.19 13.55 -4.33
C GLY A 87 -4.73 13.63 -2.86
N ASP A 88 -4.51 12.49 -2.22
CA ASP A 88 -4.21 12.34 -0.79
C ASP A 88 -2.78 11.83 -0.52
N PHE A 89 -1.97 11.63 -1.58
CA PHE A 89 -0.59 11.20 -1.39
C PHE A 89 0.25 12.27 -0.69
N ASP A 90 0.81 11.94 0.45
CA ASP A 90 1.74 12.76 1.22
C ASP A 90 2.93 11.94 1.71
N ILE A 91 4.12 12.25 1.19
CA ILE A 91 5.37 11.58 1.59
C ILE A 91 5.73 11.84 3.06
N GLY A 92 5.32 12.96 3.65
CA GLY A 92 5.49 13.26 5.06
C GLY A 92 4.69 12.28 5.91
N GLU A 93 3.40 12.09 5.61
CA GLU A 93 2.55 11.11 6.29
C GLU A 93 3.09 9.67 6.15
N VAL A 94 3.59 9.31 4.96
CA VAL A 94 4.25 8.00 4.72
C VAL A 94 5.43 7.81 5.66
N LYS A 95 6.31 8.81 5.75
CA LYS A 95 7.52 8.74 6.60
C LYS A 95 7.18 8.68 8.08
N GLU A 96 6.18 9.43 8.54
CA GLU A 96 5.71 9.42 9.93
C GLU A 96 5.13 8.06 10.36
N ASN A 97 4.55 7.30 9.41
CA ASN A 97 3.87 6.05 9.67
C ASN A 97 4.57 4.84 9.03
N ILE A 98 5.86 4.97 8.69
CA ILE A 98 6.60 3.95 7.94
C ILE A 98 6.56 2.57 8.59
N ASP A 99 6.59 2.50 9.92
CA ASP A 99 6.52 1.26 10.69
C ASP A 99 5.18 0.52 10.56
N LEU A 100 4.13 1.22 10.12
CA LEU A 100 2.80 0.66 9.88
C LEU A 100 2.63 0.15 8.44
N ILE A 101 3.59 0.40 7.57
CA ILE A 101 3.55 -0.03 6.16
C ILE A 101 4.28 -1.35 6.03
N GLY A 102 3.58 -2.37 5.55
CA GLY A 102 4.12 -3.71 5.31
C GLY A 102 4.52 -3.96 3.86
N HIS A 103 3.96 -3.18 2.93
CA HIS A 103 4.23 -3.30 1.50
C HIS A 103 3.88 -2.00 0.77
N PHE A 104 4.61 -1.68 -0.28
CA PHE A 104 4.24 -0.62 -1.21
C PHE A 104 3.82 -1.20 -2.55
N HIS A 105 2.84 -0.57 -3.21
CA HIS A 105 2.61 -0.72 -4.64
C HIS A 105 2.88 0.59 -5.38
N VAL A 106 3.35 0.46 -6.62
CA VAL A 106 3.60 1.59 -7.52
C VAL A 106 2.99 1.35 -8.89
N ALA A 107 2.30 2.34 -9.37
CA ALA A 107 1.89 2.53 -10.75
C ALA A 107 1.70 4.02 -11.01
N ASP A 108 1.98 4.49 -12.22
CA ASP A 108 1.85 5.90 -12.55
C ASP A 108 0.41 6.29 -12.88
N SER A 109 0.06 7.54 -12.61
CA SER A 109 -1.25 8.09 -12.92
C SER A 109 -1.13 9.32 -13.82
N PRO A 110 -2.10 9.53 -14.74
CA PRO A 110 -3.25 8.65 -15.02
C PRO A 110 -2.85 7.38 -15.78
N GLY A 111 -3.74 6.38 -15.79
CA GLY A 111 -3.65 5.20 -16.66
C GLY A 111 -3.13 3.93 -15.99
N ARG A 112 -2.56 4.01 -14.78
CA ARG A 112 -2.00 2.88 -14.03
C ARG A 112 -0.89 2.16 -14.84
N HIS A 113 -0.01 2.95 -15.46
CA HIS A 113 1.11 2.47 -16.24
C HIS A 113 2.40 2.40 -15.40
N GLU A 114 3.52 2.03 -16.04
CA GLU A 114 4.83 2.02 -15.41
C GLU A 114 5.24 3.41 -14.91
N PRO A 115 6.00 3.53 -13.80
CA PRO A 115 6.55 4.80 -13.34
C PRO A 115 7.33 5.54 -14.44
N GLY A 116 7.05 6.83 -14.59
CA GLY A 116 7.58 7.68 -15.65
C GLY A 116 6.69 7.76 -16.91
N ALA A 117 5.56 7.04 -16.95
CA ALA A 117 4.58 7.16 -18.03
C ALA A 117 3.46 8.17 -17.71
N GLY A 118 3.38 8.66 -16.49
CA GLY A 118 2.38 9.62 -16.01
C GLY A 118 3.00 10.84 -15.33
N ASN A 119 2.40 11.28 -14.24
CA ASN A 119 2.72 12.54 -13.56
C ASN A 119 3.30 12.36 -12.14
N VAL A 120 3.49 11.14 -11.67
CA VAL A 120 3.98 10.87 -10.31
C VAL A 120 5.51 10.89 -10.30
N ASP A 121 6.11 11.70 -9.45
CA ASP A 121 7.58 11.78 -9.31
C ASP A 121 8.13 10.58 -8.51
N TYR A 122 8.08 9.39 -9.10
CA TYR A 122 8.55 8.17 -8.46
C TYR A 122 10.04 8.17 -8.12
N VAL A 123 10.86 8.86 -8.90
CA VAL A 123 12.31 8.96 -8.61
C VAL A 123 12.52 9.62 -7.25
N ASN A 124 11.86 10.73 -6.99
CA ASN A 124 11.97 11.42 -5.71
C ASN A 124 11.29 10.63 -4.58
N ILE A 125 10.09 10.09 -4.82
CA ILE A 125 9.34 9.31 -3.82
C ILE A 125 10.16 8.12 -3.34
N LEU A 126 10.73 7.33 -4.25
CA LEU A 126 11.52 6.15 -3.89
C LEU A 126 12.81 6.53 -3.16
N LYS A 127 13.47 7.64 -3.54
CA LYS A 127 14.61 8.18 -2.80
C LYS A 127 14.23 8.60 -1.38
N GLU A 128 13.05 9.21 -1.19
CA GLU A 128 12.57 9.59 0.14
C GLU A 128 12.21 8.37 1.01
N ILE A 129 11.59 7.35 0.43
CA ILE A 129 11.32 6.06 1.12
C ILE A 129 12.66 5.40 1.51
N GLY A 130 13.65 5.41 0.61
CA GLY A 130 14.97 4.83 0.85
C GLY A 130 15.78 5.53 1.96
N LYS A 131 15.38 6.72 2.41
CA LYS A 131 15.97 7.41 3.58
C LYS A 131 15.33 6.99 4.92
N THR A 132 14.28 6.16 4.88
CA THR A 132 13.61 5.63 6.08
C THR A 132 14.18 4.26 6.45
N ASP A 133 13.73 3.70 7.58
CA ASP A 133 14.08 2.34 8.01
C ASP A 133 13.26 1.25 7.31
N TYR A 134 12.52 1.60 6.23
CA TYR A 134 11.75 0.63 5.47
C TYR A 134 12.65 -0.42 4.80
N ASN A 135 12.39 -1.68 5.10
CA ASN A 135 13.15 -2.82 4.57
C ASN A 135 12.27 -3.88 3.88
N GLY A 136 11.03 -3.51 3.57
CA GLY A 136 10.09 -4.36 2.86
C GLY A 136 10.25 -4.28 1.33
N TYR A 137 9.25 -4.80 0.63
CA TYR A 137 9.23 -4.80 -0.83
C TYR A 137 8.37 -3.67 -1.39
N ILE A 138 8.75 -3.19 -2.57
CA ILE A 138 7.95 -2.28 -3.40
C ILE A 138 7.51 -3.07 -4.63
N GLY A 139 6.22 -3.40 -4.69
CA GLY A 139 5.61 -4.15 -5.79
C GLY A 139 5.27 -3.26 -6.98
N LEU A 140 5.57 -3.73 -8.17
CA LEU A 140 5.23 -3.07 -9.43
C LEU A 140 3.87 -3.59 -9.89
N GLU A 141 2.81 -2.78 -9.74
CA GLU A 141 1.44 -3.19 -10.06
C GLU A 141 0.83 -2.28 -11.12
N TYR A 142 1.36 -2.34 -12.32
CA TYR A 142 0.95 -1.50 -13.44
C TYR A 142 0.61 -2.27 -14.71
N ARG A 143 -0.02 -1.58 -15.66
CA ARG A 143 -0.27 -2.05 -17.02
C ARG A 143 0.83 -1.50 -17.92
N ALA A 144 1.81 -2.34 -18.24
CA ALA A 144 2.94 -1.93 -19.06
C ALA A 144 2.51 -1.40 -20.45
N THR A 145 3.08 -0.27 -20.85
CA THR A 145 2.90 0.30 -22.19
C THR A 145 4.06 -0.08 -23.13
N LYS A 146 5.14 -0.61 -22.55
CA LYS A 146 6.38 -1.01 -23.24
C LYS A 146 6.74 -2.45 -22.85
N ASN A 147 7.83 -2.96 -23.43
CA ASN A 147 8.35 -4.25 -22.95
C ASN A 147 8.96 -4.13 -21.54
N ASP A 148 9.01 -5.23 -20.81
CA ASP A 148 9.42 -5.26 -19.39
C ASP A 148 10.80 -4.62 -19.15
N GLY A 149 11.77 -4.82 -20.04
CA GLY A 149 13.12 -4.25 -19.90
C GLY A 149 13.13 -2.72 -19.97
N GLU A 150 12.22 -2.12 -20.72
CA GLU A 150 12.09 -0.65 -20.85
C GLU A 150 11.30 -0.04 -19.70
N THR A 151 10.36 -0.80 -19.11
CA THR A 151 9.53 -0.31 -17.99
C THR A 151 10.32 -0.12 -16.70
N PHE A 152 11.50 -0.73 -16.57
CA PHE A 152 12.38 -0.58 -15.40
C PHE A 152 13.36 0.60 -15.48
N GLY A 153 13.28 1.43 -16.51
CA GLY A 153 14.19 2.57 -16.69
C GLY A 153 14.24 3.52 -15.50
N PHE A 154 13.08 3.77 -14.87
CA PHE A 154 12.96 4.64 -13.70
C PHE A 154 13.79 4.17 -12.47
N LEU A 155 14.05 2.88 -12.34
CA LEU A 155 14.86 2.34 -11.24
C LEU A 155 16.31 2.79 -11.35
N LYS A 156 16.85 2.92 -12.58
CA LYS A 156 18.21 3.45 -12.82
C LYS A 156 18.29 4.94 -12.47
N GLU A 157 17.26 5.71 -12.83
CA GLU A 157 17.20 7.14 -12.53
C GLU A 157 17.05 7.40 -11.02
N ALA A 158 16.44 6.45 -10.29
CA ALA A 158 16.30 6.50 -8.84
C ALA A 158 17.52 5.94 -8.08
N ASP A 159 18.57 5.47 -8.76
CA ASP A 159 19.74 4.78 -8.19
C ASP A 159 19.36 3.51 -7.39
N LEU A 160 18.38 2.75 -7.90
CA LEU A 160 17.88 1.52 -7.27
C LEU A 160 18.30 0.24 -8.01
N LEU A 161 19.11 0.36 -9.07
CA LEU A 161 19.72 -0.74 -9.83
C LEU A 161 21.22 -0.53 -9.99
#